data_2970af7c440efae08ef2fed18d339a61
#
_entry.id   2970af7c440efae08ef2fed18d339a61
#
_cell.length_a   1.000
_cell.length_b   1.000
_cell.length_c   1.000
_cell.angle_alpha   90.00
_cell.angle_beta   90.00
_cell.angle_gamma   90.00
#
_symmetry.space_group_name_H-M   'P 1'
#
loop_
_entity.id
_entity.type
_entity.pdbx_description
1 polymer ?
#
loop_
_entity_poly.entity_id
_entity_poly.type
_entity_poly.pdbx_seq_one_letter_code
_entity_poly.pdbx_strand_id
1 'polypeptide(L)'
;MTQQIEQGTQEWHQLRLGKVTASRISDVLSKVKSGESASRRNYKMELVVERLTGLKTESYTSPAMQWGIDNEGLARSEYSVRNNVMVDQVPFVNHYNIKNAGCSPDGLVGNLGMVEIKCMTTANHVDAILNDKPPSQYIAQCQFQLACTGRLWNDLTLFDPRLPDVLQIGRAHV
;
A
#
# COMPACT_ATOMS: atom_id res chain seq x y z
N MET A 1 2.50 -2.42 -28.59
CA MET A 1 2.46 -1.58 -27.38
C MET A 1 1.77 -2.41 -26.31
N THR A 2 2.47 -2.87 -25.30
CA THR A 2 1.86 -3.56 -24.16
C THR A 2 1.05 -2.54 -23.38
N GLN A 3 -0.26 -2.74 -23.31
CA GLN A 3 -1.15 -1.87 -22.54
C GLN A 3 -0.70 -1.91 -21.07
N GLN A 4 -0.38 -0.77 -20.52
CA GLN A 4 0.05 -0.67 -19.12
C GLN A 4 -1.18 -0.91 -18.24
N ILE A 5 -1.15 -1.93 -17.37
CA ILE A 5 -2.25 -2.25 -16.46
C ILE A 5 -2.29 -1.17 -15.36
N GLU A 6 -3.42 -0.51 -15.23
CA GLU A 6 -3.63 0.50 -14.18
C GLU A 6 -4.13 -0.15 -12.89
N GLN A 7 -3.72 0.40 -11.75
CA GLN A 7 -4.21 -0.01 -10.43
C GLN A 7 -5.72 0.27 -10.31
N GLY A 8 -6.45 -0.62 -9.65
CA GLY A 8 -7.92 -0.55 -9.50
C GLY A 8 -8.71 -1.20 -10.63
N THR A 9 -8.09 -1.55 -11.76
CA THR A 9 -8.77 -2.25 -12.87
C THR A 9 -9.00 -3.73 -12.56
N GLN A 10 -9.85 -4.38 -13.36
CA GLN A 10 -10.10 -5.82 -13.22
C GLN A 10 -8.81 -6.63 -13.45
N GLU A 11 -8.00 -6.24 -14.44
CA GLU A 11 -6.73 -6.86 -14.76
C GLU A 11 -5.75 -6.76 -13.58
N TRP A 12 -5.70 -5.61 -12.94
CA TRP A 12 -4.88 -5.42 -11.74
C TRP A 12 -5.35 -6.30 -10.58
N HIS A 13 -6.66 -6.46 -10.38
CA HIS A 13 -7.20 -7.38 -9.38
C HIS A 13 -6.80 -8.82 -9.68
N GLN A 14 -6.78 -9.24 -10.94
CA GLN A 14 -6.35 -10.57 -11.35
C GLN A 14 -4.87 -10.82 -11.04
N LEU A 15 -4.00 -9.82 -11.22
CA LEU A 15 -2.58 -9.94 -10.84
C LEU A 15 -2.37 -10.21 -9.35
N ARG A 16 -3.28 -9.75 -8.51
CA ARG A 16 -3.21 -9.83 -7.04
C ARG A 16 -3.93 -11.06 -6.47
N LEU A 17 -4.77 -11.70 -7.27
CA LEU A 17 -5.69 -12.74 -6.84
C LEU A 17 -4.97 -13.90 -6.12
N GLY A 18 -5.42 -14.22 -4.91
CA GLY A 18 -4.87 -15.29 -4.08
C GLY A 18 -3.43 -15.05 -3.60
N LYS A 19 -2.91 -13.82 -3.67
CA LYS A 19 -1.56 -13.47 -3.24
C LYS A 19 -1.58 -12.66 -1.95
N VAL A 20 -0.59 -12.88 -1.11
CA VAL A 20 -0.32 -12.02 0.05
C VAL A 20 0.18 -10.67 -0.47
N THR A 21 -0.51 -9.59 -0.10
CA THR A 21 -0.19 -8.24 -0.58
C THR A 21 0.34 -7.35 0.55
N ALA A 22 1.16 -6.37 0.19
CA ALA A 22 1.75 -5.44 1.16
C ALA A 22 0.70 -4.71 2.01
N SER A 23 -0.42 -4.30 1.41
CA SER A 23 -1.52 -3.62 2.12
C SER A 23 -2.21 -4.47 3.19
N ARG A 24 -2.04 -5.81 3.13
CA ARG A 24 -2.63 -6.76 4.07
C ARG A 24 -1.57 -7.48 4.93
N ILE A 25 -0.30 -7.04 4.86
CA ILE A 25 0.78 -7.69 5.61
C ILE A 25 0.57 -7.61 7.14
N SER A 26 -0.08 -6.57 7.62
CA SER A 26 -0.43 -6.43 9.04
C SER A 26 -1.35 -7.56 9.53
N ASP A 27 -2.24 -8.07 8.68
CA ASP A 27 -3.08 -9.22 9.03
C ASP A 27 -2.22 -10.49 9.22
N VAL A 28 -1.22 -10.68 8.36
CA VAL A 28 -0.27 -11.79 8.47
C VAL A 28 0.58 -11.69 9.72
N LEU A 29 1.02 -10.48 10.08
CA LEU A 29 1.85 -10.21 11.25
C LEU A 29 1.07 -10.12 12.56
N SER A 30 -0.26 -10.08 12.50
CA SER A 30 -1.12 -9.96 13.68
C SER A 30 -0.88 -11.09 14.68
N LYS A 31 -0.67 -10.72 15.94
CA LYS A 31 -0.37 -11.63 17.06
C LYS A 31 -1.42 -11.51 18.15
N VAL A 32 -1.69 -12.60 18.82
CA VAL A 32 -2.49 -12.69 20.05
C VAL A 32 -1.70 -13.45 21.12
N LYS A 33 -2.14 -13.37 22.37
CA LYS A 33 -1.43 -14.07 23.48
C LYS A 33 -1.36 -15.60 23.32
N SER A 34 -2.37 -16.20 22.68
CA SER A 34 -2.43 -17.63 22.42
C SER A 34 -3.19 -17.92 21.12
N GLY A 35 -2.69 -18.83 20.32
CA GLY A 35 -3.30 -19.27 19.08
C GLY A 35 -3.06 -18.31 17.89
N GLU A 36 -3.90 -18.44 16.87
CA GLU A 36 -3.89 -17.63 15.65
C GLU A 36 -4.85 -16.42 15.79
N SER A 37 -4.41 -15.25 15.38
CA SER A 37 -5.28 -14.05 15.37
C SER A 37 -6.44 -14.22 14.36
N ALA A 38 -7.58 -13.62 14.68
CA ALA A 38 -8.75 -13.61 13.78
C ALA A 38 -8.40 -12.97 12.43
N SER A 39 -7.66 -11.86 12.43
CA SER A 39 -7.23 -11.18 11.20
C SER A 39 -6.42 -12.10 10.29
N ARG A 40 -5.42 -12.79 10.84
CA ARG A 40 -4.60 -13.74 10.08
C ARG A 40 -5.44 -14.89 9.54
N ARG A 41 -6.28 -15.49 10.37
CA ARG A 41 -7.17 -16.59 9.97
C ARG A 41 -8.11 -16.17 8.84
N ASN A 42 -8.77 -15.03 8.99
CA ASN A 42 -9.73 -14.52 8.00
C ASN A 42 -9.04 -14.24 6.67
N TYR A 43 -7.89 -13.54 6.70
CA TYR A 43 -7.13 -13.26 5.49
C TYR A 43 -6.63 -14.54 4.80
N LYS A 44 -6.16 -15.51 5.57
CA LYS A 44 -5.78 -16.82 5.03
C LYS A 44 -6.95 -17.52 4.32
N MET A 45 -8.16 -17.49 4.90
CA MET A 45 -9.34 -18.07 4.29
C MET A 45 -9.76 -17.31 3.03
N GLU A 46 -9.69 -15.97 3.02
CA GLU A 46 -9.91 -15.15 1.85
C GLU A 46 -9.00 -15.59 0.68
N LEU A 47 -7.71 -15.70 0.92
CA LEU A 47 -6.75 -16.15 -0.09
C LEU A 47 -7.01 -17.59 -0.59
N VAL A 48 -7.46 -18.47 0.29
CA VAL A 48 -7.84 -19.85 -0.11
C VAL A 48 -9.06 -19.82 -1.02
N VAL A 49 -10.10 -19.07 -0.66
CA VAL A 49 -11.31 -18.91 -1.47
C VAL A 49 -10.97 -18.34 -2.85
N GLU A 50 -10.19 -17.27 -2.91
CA GLU A 50 -9.76 -16.66 -4.17
C GLU A 50 -9.00 -17.65 -5.07
N ARG A 51 -8.12 -18.48 -4.49
CA ARG A 51 -7.39 -19.52 -5.26
C ARG A 51 -8.26 -20.65 -5.77
N LEU A 52 -9.28 -21.02 -5.00
CA LEU A 52 -10.18 -22.12 -5.39
C LEU A 52 -11.23 -21.68 -6.41
N THR A 53 -11.70 -20.45 -6.28
CA THR A 53 -12.80 -19.94 -7.12
C THR A 53 -12.30 -19.16 -8.35
N GLY A 54 -11.09 -18.62 -8.31
CA GLY A 54 -10.59 -17.70 -9.32
C GLY A 54 -11.26 -16.31 -9.27
N LEU A 55 -12.02 -16.04 -8.20
CA LEU A 55 -12.78 -14.80 -8.04
C LEU A 55 -12.26 -14.01 -6.84
N LYS A 56 -12.18 -12.68 -7.00
CA LYS A 56 -11.89 -11.77 -5.90
C LYS A 56 -12.99 -11.87 -4.85
N THR A 57 -12.60 -11.99 -3.59
CA THR A 57 -13.54 -11.91 -2.47
C THR A 57 -14.13 -10.49 -2.40
N GLU A 58 -15.45 -10.41 -2.29
CA GLU A 58 -16.13 -9.13 -2.16
C GLU A 58 -15.65 -8.40 -0.90
N SER A 59 -15.36 -7.14 -1.05
CA SER A 59 -14.95 -6.27 0.05
C SER A 59 -15.74 -4.97 0.02
N TYR A 60 -16.15 -4.52 1.19
CA TYR A 60 -16.81 -3.22 1.34
C TYR A 60 -15.78 -2.10 1.17
N THR A 61 -16.09 -1.13 0.32
CA THR A 61 -15.33 0.11 0.21
C THR A 61 -15.99 1.18 1.07
N SER A 62 -15.34 1.55 2.16
CA SER A 62 -15.84 2.62 3.04
C SER A 62 -15.66 4.00 2.38
N PRO A 63 -16.41 5.04 2.82
CA PRO A 63 -16.20 6.41 2.35
C PRO A 63 -14.75 6.90 2.53
N ALA A 64 -14.07 6.48 3.61
CA ALA A 64 -12.67 6.83 3.83
C ALA A 64 -11.72 6.13 2.84
N MET A 65 -12.02 4.89 2.44
CA MET A 65 -11.26 4.19 1.39
C MET A 65 -11.48 4.85 0.03
N GLN A 66 -12.72 5.23 -0.29
CA GLN A 66 -13.03 5.95 -1.52
C GLN A 66 -12.33 7.30 -1.56
N TRP A 67 -12.35 8.05 -0.47
CA TRP A 67 -11.57 9.29 -0.32
C TRP A 67 -10.08 9.09 -0.64
N GLY A 68 -9.49 7.99 -0.14
CA GLY A 68 -8.11 7.62 -0.43
C GLY A 68 -7.87 7.45 -1.93
N ILE A 69 -8.72 6.68 -2.59
CA ILE A 69 -8.64 6.41 -4.04
C ILE A 69 -8.77 7.72 -4.84
N ASP A 70 -9.75 8.56 -4.50
CA ASP A 70 -10.05 9.79 -5.24
C ASP A 70 -8.91 10.83 -5.15
N ASN A 71 -8.15 10.83 -4.06
CA ASN A 71 -7.09 11.82 -3.81
C ASN A 71 -5.66 11.32 -4.06
N GLU A 72 -5.46 10.03 -4.30
CA GLU A 72 -4.12 9.46 -4.48
C GLU A 72 -3.36 10.07 -5.66
N GLY A 73 -4.04 10.30 -6.79
CA GLY A 73 -3.43 10.92 -7.97
C GLY A 73 -2.93 12.34 -7.71
N LEU A 74 -3.71 13.14 -6.97
CA LEU A 74 -3.31 14.49 -6.56
C LEU A 74 -2.13 14.44 -5.60
N ALA A 75 -2.18 13.56 -4.60
CA ALA A 75 -1.10 13.37 -3.63
C ALA A 75 0.22 12.96 -4.30
N ARG A 76 0.15 12.08 -5.31
CA ARG A 76 1.33 11.66 -6.10
C ARG A 76 1.93 12.82 -6.87
N SER A 77 1.10 13.65 -7.48
CA SER A 77 1.54 14.85 -8.20
C SER A 77 2.22 15.85 -7.26
N GLU A 78 1.63 16.08 -6.09
CA GLU A 78 2.18 16.98 -5.08
C GLU A 78 3.52 16.48 -4.54
N TYR A 79 3.63 15.17 -4.25
CA TYR A 79 4.89 14.55 -3.85
C TYR A 79 5.98 14.73 -4.93
N SER A 80 5.63 14.50 -6.21
CA SER A 80 6.54 14.69 -7.34
C SER A 80 7.09 16.11 -7.41
N VAL A 81 6.21 17.11 -7.32
CA VAL A 81 6.58 18.52 -7.39
C VAL A 81 7.48 18.92 -6.22
N ARG A 82 7.08 18.57 -4.99
CA ARG A 82 7.84 18.95 -3.78
C ARG A 82 9.23 18.36 -3.73
N ASN A 83 9.37 17.12 -4.16
CA ASN A 83 10.66 16.43 -4.11
C ASN A 83 11.46 16.57 -5.41
N ASN A 84 10.89 17.27 -6.42
CA ASN A 84 11.48 17.40 -7.76
C ASN A 84 11.90 16.05 -8.36
N VAL A 85 11.00 15.07 -8.30
CA VAL A 85 11.21 13.71 -8.79
C VAL A 85 10.08 13.26 -9.70
N MET A 86 10.40 12.38 -10.64
CA MET A 86 9.38 11.63 -11.38
C MET A 86 8.92 10.43 -10.56
N VAL A 87 7.60 10.19 -10.54
CA VAL A 87 6.99 9.04 -9.89
C VAL A 87 6.33 8.16 -10.94
N ASP A 88 6.89 6.97 -11.14
CA ASP A 88 6.40 6.00 -12.10
C ASP A 88 5.38 5.06 -11.44
N GLN A 89 4.19 4.94 -12.01
CA GLN A 89 3.21 3.96 -11.56
C GLN A 89 3.52 2.56 -12.10
N VAL A 90 3.33 1.57 -11.24
CA VAL A 90 3.44 0.15 -11.60
C VAL A 90 2.21 -0.60 -11.11
N PRO A 91 1.72 -1.59 -11.86
CA PRO A 91 0.49 -2.29 -11.47
C PRO A 91 0.69 -3.20 -10.26
N PHE A 92 1.60 -4.13 -10.36
CA PHE A 92 1.88 -5.12 -9.33
C PHE A 92 3.27 -5.71 -9.51
N VAL A 93 4.03 -5.79 -8.42
CA VAL A 93 5.36 -6.38 -8.37
C VAL A 93 5.29 -7.68 -7.56
N ASN A 94 5.60 -8.81 -8.19
CA ASN A 94 5.70 -10.08 -7.47
C ASN A 94 6.95 -10.08 -6.58
N HIS A 95 6.84 -10.68 -5.40
CA HIS A 95 8.01 -10.90 -4.55
C HIS A 95 8.97 -11.86 -5.25
N TYR A 96 10.25 -11.52 -5.29
CA TYR A 96 11.24 -12.26 -6.07
C TYR A 96 11.49 -13.70 -5.58
N ASN A 97 11.34 -13.97 -4.27
CA ASN A 97 11.56 -15.30 -3.67
C ASN A 97 10.29 -15.95 -3.16
N ILE A 98 9.27 -15.18 -2.75
CA ILE A 98 8.07 -15.74 -2.14
C ILE A 98 6.98 -15.87 -3.20
N LYS A 99 6.72 -17.09 -3.63
CA LYS A 99 5.61 -17.38 -4.54
C LYS A 99 4.28 -16.94 -3.90
N ASN A 100 3.41 -16.36 -4.68
CA ASN A 100 2.11 -15.87 -4.24
C ASN A 100 2.18 -14.74 -3.19
N ALA A 101 3.17 -13.88 -3.32
CA ALA A 101 3.27 -12.64 -2.58
C ALA A 101 3.69 -11.50 -3.51
N GLY A 102 3.36 -10.26 -3.15
CA GLY A 102 3.74 -9.10 -3.93
C GLY A 102 3.14 -7.80 -3.42
N CYS A 103 3.38 -6.73 -4.14
CA CYS A 103 2.91 -5.40 -3.77
C CYS A 103 2.50 -4.57 -4.99
N SER A 104 1.70 -3.53 -4.75
CA SER A 104 1.46 -2.44 -5.69
C SER A 104 1.89 -1.16 -4.97
N PRO A 105 3.11 -0.68 -5.16
CA PRO A 105 3.52 0.62 -4.64
C PRO A 105 2.69 1.73 -5.29
N ASP A 106 2.44 2.82 -4.59
CA ASP A 106 1.74 3.98 -5.16
C ASP A 106 2.61 4.73 -6.16
N GLY A 107 3.94 4.54 -6.07
CA GLY A 107 4.86 4.97 -7.09
C GLY A 107 6.30 4.52 -6.90
N LEU A 108 7.04 4.43 -8.00
CA LEU A 108 8.48 4.21 -8.01
C LEU A 108 9.20 5.53 -8.23
N VAL A 109 10.31 5.75 -7.53
CA VAL A 109 11.12 6.96 -7.61
C VAL A 109 12.54 6.59 -8.04
N GLY A 110 12.88 6.95 -9.26
CA GLY A 110 14.15 6.54 -9.84
C GLY A 110 14.38 5.02 -9.77
N ASN A 111 15.62 4.61 -9.61
CA ASN A 111 15.98 3.18 -9.58
C ASN A 111 15.93 2.56 -8.17
N LEU A 112 15.99 3.38 -7.12
CA LEU A 112 16.23 2.89 -5.76
C LEU A 112 15.07 3.17 -4.79
N GLY A 113 14.17 4.05 -5.14
CA GLY A 113 13.15 4.55 -4.22
C GLY A 113 11.71 4.19 -4.60
N MET A 114 10.83 4.33 -3.62
CA MET A 114 9.38 4.23 -3.76
C MET A 114 8.69 5.28 -2.91
N VAL A 115 7.43 5.49 -3.18
CA VAL A 115 6.52 6.24 -2.31
C VAL A 115 5.29 5.40 -2.02
N GLU A 116 4.86 5.43 -0.78
CA GLU A 116 3.56 4.95 -0.30
C GLU A 116 2.75 6.16 0.18
N ILE A 117 1.56 6.33 -0.34
CA ILE A 117 0.70 7.49 -0.11
C ILE A 117 -0.51 7.07 0.74
N LYS A 118 -0.83 7.88 1.74
CA LYS A 118 -2.02 7.70 2.56
C LYS A 118 -2.84 8.99 2.63
N CYS A 119 -3.95 9.01 1.91
CA CYS A 119 -4.93 10.09 1.99
C CYS A 119 -5.87 9.81 3.18
N MET A 120 -5.51 10.31 4.35
CA MET A 120 -6.19 10.04 5.61
C MET A 120 -7.36 11.01 5.83
N THR A 121 -8.22 10.69 6.82
CA THR A 121 -9.14 11.71 7.36
C THR A 121 -8.33 12.80 8.03
N THR A 122 -8.82 14.05 8.01
CA THR A 122 -8.09 15.19 8.59
C THR A 122 -7.71 14.96 10.06
N ALA A 123 -8.59 14.37 10.85
CA ALA A 123 -8.31 14.09 12.25
C ALA A 123 -7.12 13.13 12.42
N ASN A 124 -7.07 12.05 11.63
CA ASN A 124 -5.96 11.10 11.67
C ASN A 124 -4.65 11.71 11.14
N HIS A 125 -4.75 12.59 10.15
CA HIS A 125 -3.60 13.30 9.60
C HIS A 125 -3.00 14.24 10.66
N VAL A 126 -3.84 15.04 11.32
CA VAL A 126 -3.41 15.95 12.40
C VAL A 126 -2.84 15.15 13.58
N ASP A 127 -3.45 14.03 13.96
CA ASP A 127 -2.92 13.16 15.02
C ASP A 127 -1.53 12.63 14.67
N ALA A 128 -1.32 12.20 13.43
CA ALA A 128 -0.01 11.75 12.96
C ALA A 128 1.06 12.87 12.99
N ILE A 129 0.68 14.12 12.66
CA ILE A 129 1.56 15.29 12.79
C ILE A 129 1.95 15.52 14.26
N LEU A 130 0.96 15.54 15.15
CA LEU A 130 1.18 15.85 16.56
C LEU A 130 2.04 14.80 17.27
N ASN A 131 1.92 13.54 16.88
CA ASN A 131 2.65 12.44 17.51
C ASN A 131 3.97 12.11 16.80
N ASP A 132 4.24 12.70 15.63
CA ASP A 132 5.43 12.41 14.79
C ASP A 132 5.64 10.90 14.59
N LYS A 133 4.56 10.17 14.43
CA LYS A 133 4.59 8.70 14.28
C LYS A 133 3.52 8.22 13.33
N PRO A 134 3.90 7.50 12.28
CA PRO A 134 2.93 6.82 11.42
C PRO A 134 2.33 5.61 12.15
N PRO A 135 1.09 5.23 11.84
CA PRO A 135 0.54 3.97 12.30
C PRO A 135 1.43 2.79 11.87
N SER A 136 1.69 1.88 12.81
CA SER A 136 2.64 0.75 12.62
C SER A 136 2.31 -0.15 11.43
N GLN A 137 1.04 -0.23 11.07
CA GLN A 137 0.59 -0.99 9.90
C GLN A 137 1.18 -0.47 8.58
N TYR A 138 1.40 0.84 8.45
CA TYR A 138 2.00 1.44 7.25
C TYR A 138 3.50 1.18 7.20
N ILE A 139 4.16 1.14 8.35
CA ILE A 139 5.58 0.76 8.44
C ILE A 139 5.75 -0.68 7.92
N ALA A 140 4.91 -1.62 8.39
CA ALA A 140 4.95 -3.01 7.93
C ALA A 140 4.68 -3.12 6.42
N GLN A 141 3.75 -2.33 5.90
CA GLN A 141 3.46 -2.27 4.47
C GLN A 141 4.68 -1.79 3.67
N CYS A 142 5.31 -0.67 4.06
CA CYS A 142 6.50 -0.13 3.40
C CYS A 142 7.66 -1.14 3.42
N GLN A 143 7.90 -1.79 4.55
CA GLN A 143 8.96 -2.81 4.67
C GLN A 143 8.70 -4.02 3.76
N PHE A 144 7.46 -4.47 3.66
CA PHE A 144 7.12 -5.58 2.77
C PHE A 144 7.23 -5.19 1.29
N GLN A 145 6.91 -3.94 0.94
CA GLN A 145 7.11 -3.41 -0.42
C GLN A 145 8.61 -3.39 -0.78
N LEU A 146 9.47 -2.95 0.14
CA LEU A 146 10.93 -3.00 -0.05
C LEU A 146 11.40 -4.45 -0.27
N ALA A 147 10.91 -5.39 0.54
CA ALA A 147 11.23 -6.81 0.38
C ALA A 147 10.74 -7.40 -0.96
N CYS A 148 9.60 -6.93 -1.49
CA CYS A 148 9.09 -7.37 -2.80
C CYS A 148 9.91 -6.83 -3.97
N THR A 149 10.34 -5.58 -3.88
CA THR A 149 10.92 -4.85 -5.02
C THR A 149 12.44 -4.86 -5.05
N GLY A 150 13.10 -5.13 -3.92
CA GLY A 150 14.53 -4.98 -3.75
C GLY A 150 15.02 -3.53 -3.77
N ARG A 151 14.10 -2.55 -3.67
CA ARG A 151 14.45 -1.13 -3.60
C ARG A 151 14.98 -0.78 -2.22
N LEU A 152 15.75 0.31 -2.13
CA LEU A 152 16.50 0.65 -0.93
C LEU A 152 15.73 1.52 0.06
N TRP A 153 14.74 2.28 -0.40
CA TRP A 153 13.95 3.16 0.45
C TRP A 153 12.51 3.33 -0.04
N ASN A 154 11.63 3.65 0.89
CA ASN A 154 10.22 3.90 0.65
C ASN A 154 9.76 5.09 1.52
N ASP A 155 9.36 6.17 0.88
CA ASP A 155 8.80 7.33 1.57
C ASP A 155 7.33 7.08 1.89
N LEU A 156 6.98 7.15 3.16
CA LEU A 156 5.59 7.19 3.59
C LEU A 156 5.11 8.63 3.64
N THR A 157 4.15 8.95 2.80
CA THR A 157 3.60 10.30 2.64
C THR A 157 2.14 10.33 3.06
N LEU A 158 1.79 11.22 3.96
CA LEU A 158 0.41 11.51 4.32
C LEU A 158 -0.07 12.74 3.56
N PHE A 159 -1.31 12.66 3.06
CA PHE A 159 -1.90 13.73 2.27
C PHE A 159 -3.34 14.00 2.67
N ASP A 160 -3.67 15.27 2.83
CA ASP A 160 -5.03 15.79 2.90
C ASP A 160 -5.06 17.13 2.15
N PRO A 161 -5.78 17.24 1.01
CA PRO A 161 -5.82 18.45 0.19
C PRO A 161 -6.44 19.66 0.90
N ARG A 162 -7.06 19.45 2.06
CA ARG A 162 -7.63 20.51 2.90
C ARG A 162 -6.61 21.16 3.83
N LEU A 163 -5.44 20.58 3.96
CA LEU A 163 -4.34 21.08 4.77
C LEU A 163 -3.29 21.75 3.87
N PRO A 164 -2.57 22.78 4.38
CA PRO A 164 -1.64 23.57 3.56
C PRO A 164 -0.40 22.80 3.14
N ASP A 165 -0.11 21.68 3.80
CA ASP A 165 1.10 20.92 3.56
C ASP A 165 0.88 19.41 3.44
N VAL A 166 1.62 18.80 2.52
CA VAL A 166 1.82 17.34 2.46
C VAL A 166 2.82 16.96 3.56
N LEU A 167 2.43 16.07 4.44
CA LEU A 167 3.33 15.56 5.45
C LEU A 167 4.03 14.29 4.98
N GLN A 168 5.34 14.36 4.81
CA GLN A 168 6.18 13.18 4.66
C GLN A 168 6.67 12.75 6.04
N ILE A 169 6.17 11.62 6.56
CA ILE A 169 6.47 11.16 7.93
C ILE A 169 7.80 10.44 8.04
N GLY A 170 8.39 10.05 6.96
CA GLY A 170 9.70 9.40 7.05
C GLY A 170 9.98 8.45 5.91
N ARG A 171 11.21 7.98 5.94
CA ARG A 171 11.74 7.07 4.94
C ARG A 171 12.07 5.73 5.57
N ALA A 172 11.41 4.67 5.14
CA ALA A 172 11.81 3.31 5.45
C ALA A 172 13.02 2.91 4.61
N HIS A 173 13.99 2.25 5.22
CA HIS A 173 15.18 1.70 4.56
C HIS A 173 15.24 0.18 4.75
N VAL A 174 15.96 -0.50 3.87
CA VAL A 174 16.36 -1.91 4.01
C VAL A 174 17.51 -2.00 5.00
#